data_133d3ed448169618787c012f497c5aea
#
_entry.id   133d3ed448169618787c012f497c5aea
#
_cell.length_a   1.000
_cell.length_b   1.000
_cell.length_c   1.000
_cell.angle_alpha   90.00
_cell.angle_beta   90.00
_cell.angle_gamma   90.00
#
_symmetry.space_group_name_H-M   'P 1'
#
loop_
_entity.id
_entity.type
_entity.pdbx_description
1 polymer ?
#
loop_
_entity_poly.entity_id
_entity_poly.type
_entity_poly.pdbx_seq_one_letter_code
_entity_poly.pdbx_strand_id
1 'polypeptide(L)'
;MSQNVSISAERYEVDTEAPLTNFSHCHIGILHQIDRLSSLPDLLGPAMLAKRIAAQSLEYFHRGMHAHHQEEEKELFPAVQDSAQAGEERLQVDQWVQTLLADHRELEKLWADLEPALKKVSKGQDAQLDIAKLEHLVKRYTEHAESEERLFLPLAEKILGRNSNHMAALGLSLHMRHVPRFLSHI
;
A
#
# COMPACT_ATOMS: atom_id res chain seq x y z
N MET A 1 0.72 -15.68 -12.92
CA MET A 1 0.08 -17.00 -13.13
C MET A 1 -0.13 -17.64 -11.77
N SER A 2 -1.33 -17.49 -11.22
CA SER A 2 -1.69 -18.08 -9.93
C SER A 2 -1.88 -19.60 -10.12
N GLN A 3 -0.93 -20.38 -9.64
CA GLN A 3 -1.13 -21.80 -9.52
C GLN A 3 -2.06 -22.04 -8.33
N ASN A 4 -3.32 -22.30 -8.63
CA ASN A 4 -4.24 -22.92 -7.68
C ASN A 4 -3.71 -24.35 -7.41
N VAL A 5 -2.99 -24.54 -6.32
CA VAL A 5 -2.66 -25.87 -5.82
C VAL A 5 -3.94 -26.45 -5.24
N SER A 6 -4.70 -27.11 -6.11
CA SER A 6 -5.84 -27.93 -5.71
C SER A 6 -5.29 -29.15 -4.99
N ILE A 7 -5.45 -29.20 -3.68
CA ILE A 7 -5.12 -30.39 -2.87
C ILE A 7 -6.26 -31.38 -3.07
N SER A 8 -6.19 -32.21 -4.11
CA SER A 8 -7.00 -33.40 -4.20
C SER A 8 -6.35 -34.43 -3.26
N ALA A 9 -6.96 -34.67 -2.11
CA ALA A 9 -6.68 -35.86 -1.33
C ALA A 9 -7.19 -37.05 -2.15
N GLU A 10 -6.30 -37.74 -2.83
CA GLU A 10 -6.64 -39.05 -3.42
C GLU A 10 -7.09 -39.96 -2.30
N ARG A 11 -8.38 -40.29 -2.28
CA ARG A 11 -8.92 -41.33 -1.40
C ARG A 11 -8.55 -42.69 -2.00
N TYR A 12 -7.56 -43.35 -1.43
CA TYR A 12 -7.29 -44.72 -1.75
C TYR A 12 -8.42 -45.59 -1.17
N GLU A 13 -9.05 -46.42 -2.01
CA GLU A 13 -9.98 -47.43 -1.52
C GLU A 13 -9.19 -48.46 -0.72
N VAL A 14 -9.69 -48.79 0.47
CA VAL A 14 -9.05 -49.76 1.37
C VAL A 14 -9.40 -51.17 0.87
N ASP A 15 -8.41 -51.88 0.35
CA ASP A 15 -8.57 -53.26 -0.03
C ASP A 15 -8.35 -54.17 1.20
N THR A 16 -9.43 -54.78 1.68
CA THR A 16 -9.40 -55.64 2.88
C THR A 16 -8.66 -56.94 2.66
N GLU A 17 -8.43 -57.37 1.41
CA GLU A 17 -7.69 -58.56 1.08
C GLU A 17 -6.17 -58.36 0.84
N ALA A 18 -5.76 -57.05 0.81
CA ALA A 18 -4.36 -56.69 0.59
C ALA A 18 -3.79 -55.75 1.68
N PRO A 19 -3.74 -56.18 2.95
CA PRO A 19 -3.35 -55.29 4.06
C PRO A 19 -1.94 -54.72 3.94
N LEU A 20 -0.99 -55.44 3.37
CA LEU A 20 0.39 -54.94 3.17
C LEU A 20 0.46 -53.88 2.07
N THR A 21 -0.37 -54.00 1.04
CA THR A 21 -0.48 -52.99 -0.02
C THR A 21 -1.05 -51.70 0.54
N ASN A 22 -2.10 -51.78 1.36
CA ASN A 22 -2.65 -50.61 2.04
C ASN A 22 -1.61 -49.96 2.95
N PHE A 23 -0.81 -50.71 3.67
CA PHE A 23 0.27 -50.22 4.52
C PHE A 23 1.35 -49.49 3.69
N SER A 24 1.71 -50.05 2.53
CA SER A 24 2.64 -49.40 1.59
C SER A 24 2.07 -48.09 1.05
N HIS A 25 0.79 -48.01 0.73
CA HIS A 25 0.12 -46.77 0.31
C HIS A 25 0.16 -45.71 1.42
N CYS A 26 0.02 -46.08 2.70
CA CYS A 26 0.20 -45.20 3.82
C CYS A 26 1.61 -44.57 3.84
N HIS A 27 2.65 -45.36 3.59
CA HIS A 27 4.02 -44.85 3.52
C HIS A 27 4.23 -43.84 2.39
N ILE A 28 3.63 -44.08 1.21
CA ILE A 28 3.69 -43.13 0.10
C ILE A 28 3.09 -41.79 0.53
N GLY A 29 1.93 -41.78 1.19
CA GLY A 29 1.30 -40.59 1.72
C GLY A 29 2.16 -39.84 2.76
N ILE A 30 2.76 -40.60 3.69
CA ILE A 30 3.65 -40.06 4.72
C ILE A 30 4.89 -39.43 4.09
N LEU A 31 5.56 -40.10 3.16
CA LEU A 31 6.77 -39.60 2.49
C LEU A 31 6.47 -38.35 1.67
N HIS A 32 5.36 -38.31 0.97
CA HIS A 32 4.91 -37.11 0.25
C HIS A 32 4.70 -35.91 1.21
N GLN A 33 4.11 -36.15 2.38
CA GLN A 33 3.90 -35.10 3.37
C GLN A 33 5.21 -34.61 4.01
N ILE A 34 6.17 -35.54 4.25
CA ILE A 34 7.52 -35.22 4.76
C ILE A 34 8.29 -34.37 3.72
N ASP A 35 8.21 -34.75 2.45
CA ASP A 35 8.83 -33.97 1.36
C ASP A 35 8.29 -32.52 1.32
N ARG A 36 6.96 -32.39 1.38
CA ARG A 36 6.36 -31.01 1.49
C ARG A 36 6.80 -30.27 2.75
N LEU A 37 6.95 -30.94 3.88
CA LEU A 37 7.43 -30.34 5.12
C LEU A 37 8.86 -29.82 4.98
N SER A 38 9.70 -30.50 4.18
CA SER A 38 11.09 -30.07 3.95
C SER A 38 11.22 -28.71 3.26
N SER A 39 10.20 -28.26 2.53
CA SER A 39 10.17 -26.95 1.88
C SER A 39 9.76 -25.81 2.83
N LEU A 40 9.24 -26.13 4.01
CA LEU A 40 8.72 -25.13 4.95
C LEU A 40 9.75 -24.08 5.39
N PRO A 41 11.03 -24.42 5.69
CA PRO A 41 12.04 -23.44 6.10
C PRO A 41 12.23 -22.33 5.08
N ASP A 42 12.21 -22.63 3.77
CA ASP A 42 12.40 -21.65 2.71
C ASP A 42 11.21 -20.68 2.57
N LEU A 43 10.02 -21.11 2.96
CA LEU A 43 8.80 -20.32 2.89
C LEU A 43 8.60 -19.41 4.12
N LEU A 44 9.24 -19.72 5.25
CA LEU A 44 9.07 -18.92 6.49
C LEU A 44 9.59 -17.50 6.33
N GLY A 45 10.75 -17.30 5.69
CA GLY A 45 11.33 -15.99 5.45
C GLY A 45 10.41 -15.06 4.65
N PRO A 46 9.99 -15.45 3.43
CA PRO A 46 9.02 -14.70 2.64
C PRO A 46 7.70 -14.42 3.37
N ALA A 47 7.16 -15.38 4.13
CA ALA A 47 5.93 -15.20 4.89
C ALA A 47 6.09 -14.14 6.00
N MET A 48 7.19 -14.18 6.73
CA MET A 48 7.50 -13.17 7.75
C MET A 48 7.72 -11.80 7.14
N LEU A 49 8.35 -11.70 5.97
CA LEU A 49 8.57 -10.44 5.25
C LEU A 49 7.22 -9.85 4.81
N ALA A 50 6.35 -10.64 4.20
CA ALA A 50 5.02 -10.20 3.78
C ALA A 50 4.21 -9.65 4.97
N LYS A 51 4.22 -10.37 6.10
CA LYS A 51 3.58 -9.93 7.34
C LYS A 51 4.11 -8.58 7.82
N ARG A 52 5.43 -8.39 7.82
CA ARG A 52 6.08 -7.16 8.25
C ARG A 52 5.75 -5.98 7.34
N ILE A 53 5.85 -6.17 6.01
CA ILE A 53 5.51 -5.14 5.04
C ILE A 53 4.05 -4.70 5.21
N ALA A 54 3.11 -5.65 5.30
CA ALA A 54 1.70 -5.33 5.52
C ALA A 54 1.47 -4.54 6.81
N ALA A 55 2.12 -4.91 7.91
CA ALA A 55 2.01 -4.20 9.18
C ALA A 55 2.56 -2.77 9.10
N GLN A 56 3.74 -2.59 8.50
CA GLN A 56 4.37 -1.28 8.33
C GLN A 56 3.54 -0.38 7.41
N SER A 57 3.01 -0.92 6.31
CA SER A 57 2.14 -0.17 5.40
C SER A 57 0.86 0.27 6.08
N LEU A 58 0.22 -0.60 6.86
CA LEU A 58 -0.98 -0.24 7.63
C LEU A 58 -0.70 0.89 8.62
N GLU A 59 0.40 0.83 9.35
CA GLU A 59 0.79 1.88 10.30
C GLU A 59 1.06 3.21 9.60
N TYR A 60 1.83 3.17 8.49
CA TYR A 60 2.20 4.35 7.74
C TYR A 60 0.98 5.02 7.09
N PHE A 61 0.17 4.26 6.36
CA PHE A 61 -0.97 4.83 5.65
C PHE A 61 -2.10 5.27 6.58
N HIS A 62 -2.33 4.56 7.67
CA HIS A 62 -3.36 4.94 8.63
C HIS A 62 -3.10 6.30 9.31
N ARG A 63 -1.84 6.60 9.59
CA ARG A 63 -1.44 7.85 10.27
C ARG A 63 -0.94 8.93 9.31
N GLY A 64 -0.28 8.53 8.23
CA GLY A 64 0.46 9.43 7.34
C GLY A 64 -0.37 9.93 6.17
N MET A 65 -0.88 9.04 5.32
CA MET A 65 -1.54 9.42 4.09
C MET A 65 -2.73 10.37 4.33
N HIS A 66 -3.64 9.98 5.21
CA HIS A 66 -4.85 10.77 5.47
C HIS A 66 -4.56 12.13 6.10
N ALA A 67 -3.57 12.19 6.99
CA ALA A 67 -3.15 13.44 7.59
C ALA A 67 -2.47 14.36 6.57
N HIS A 68 -1.63 13.80 5.70
CA HIS A 68 -0.95 14.51 4.62
C HIS A 68 -1.96 15.12 3.63
N HIS A 69 -2.87 14.34 3.06
CA HIS A 69 -3.93 14.86 2.19
C HIS A 69 -4.79 15.93 2.89
N GLN A 70 -5.12 15.75 4.18
CA GLN A 70 -5.88 16.75 4.92
C GLN A 70 -5.13 18.07 5.12
N GLU A 71 -3.83 18.03 5.33
CA GLU A 71 -3.02 19.24 5.46
C GLU A 71 -2.93 19.99 4.14
N GLU A 72 -2.75 19.28 3.04
CA GLU A 72 -2.78 19.88 1.71
C GLU A 72 -4.13 20.52 1.41
N GLU A 73 -5.21 19.79 1.61
CA GLU A 73 -6.57 20.26 1.34
C GLU A 73 -7.01 21.44 2.22
N LYS A 74 -6.57 21.48 3.47
CA LYS A 74 -7.00 22.51 4.43
C LYS A 74 -6.06 23.69 4.52
N GLU A 75 -4.78 23.51 4.22
CA GLU A 75 -3.76 24.53 4.45
C GLU A 75 -3.03 24.89 3.15
N LEU A 76 -2.39 23.93 2.45
CA LEU A 76 -1.56 24.24 1.29
C LEU A 76 -2.39 24.73 0.10
N PHE A 77 -3.39 23.97 -0.33
CA PHE A 77 -4.18 24.32 -1.51
C PHE A 77 -4.89 25.66 -1.36
N PRO A 78 -5.60 25.96 -0.25
CA PRO A 78 -6.19 27.26 -0.04
C PRO A 78 -5.17 28.40 -0.03
N ALA A 79 -4.02 28.21 0.62
CA ALA A 79 -2.98 29.24 0.67
C ALA A 79 -2.42 29.58 -0.72
N VAL A 80 -2.19 28.57 -1.57
CA VAL A 80 -1.75 28.78 -2.96
C VAL A 80 -2.84 29.45 -3.79
N GLN A 81 -4.09 29.00 -3.66
CA GLN A 81 -5.23 29.60 -4.35
C GLN A 81 -5.41 31.05 -3.99
N ASP A 82 -5.38 31.42 -2.70
CA ASP A 82 -5.60 32.78 -2.22
C ASP A 82 -4.44 33.73 -2.60
N SER A 83 -3.23 33.17 -2.78
CA SER A 83 -2.04 33.95 -3.18
C SER A 83 -1.85 34.06 -4.69
N ALA A 84 -2.58 33.26 -5.47
CA ALA A 84 -2.49 33.27 -6.93
C ALA A 84 -3.06 34.54 -7.53
N GLN A 85 -2.37 35.12 -8.54
CA GLN A 85 -2.82 36.29 -9.27
C GLN A 85 -4.08 35.96 -10.08
N ALA A 86 -5.02 36.86 -10.10
CA ALA A 86 -6.24 36.72 -10.91
C ALA A 86 -5.90 36.53 -12.40
N GLY A 87 -6.65 35.69 -13.06
CA GLY A 87 -6.47 35.35 -14.46
C GLY A 87 -5.88 33.95 -14.67
N GLU A 88 -4.93 33.84 -15.57
CA GLU A 88 -4.39 32.53 -16.03
C GLU A 88 -3.72 31.73 -14.88
N GLU A 89 -2.96 32.39 -14.01
CA GLU A 89 -2.30 31.75 -12.88
C GLU A 89 -3.32 31.13 -11.92
N ARG A 90 -4.37 31.88 -11.57
CA ARG A 90 -5.43 31.35 -10.72
C ARG A 90 -6.16 30.17 -11.35
N LEU A 91 -6.45 30.24 -12.63
CA LEU A 91 -7.08 29.13 -13.36
C LEU A 91 -6.19 27.87 -13.36
N GLN A 92 -4.89 28.05 -13.56
CA GLN A 92 -3.93 26.95 -13.52
C GLN A 92 -3.88 26.29 -12.12
N VAL A 93 -3.83 27.09 -11.07
CA VAL A 93 -3.85 26.59 -9.67
C VAL A 93 -5.16 25.84 -9.39
N ASP A 94 -6.30 26.40 -9.76
CA ASP A 94 -7.61 25.77 -9.53
C ASP A 94 -7.72 24.41 -10.27
N GLN A 95 -7.19 24.29 -11.47
CA GLN A 95 -7.14 23.04 -12.21
C GLN A 95 -6.27 21.99 -11.51
N TRP A 96 -5.09 22.39 -11.03
CA TRP A 96 -4.21 21.50 -10.28
C TRP A 96 -4.85 21.02 -8.99
N VAL A 97 -5.41 21.93 -8.20
CA VAL A 97 -6.09 21.59 -6.94
C VAL A 97 -7.23 20.61 -7.20
N GLN A 98 -8.05 20.81 -8.23
CA GLN A 98 -9.12 19.88 -8.57
C GLN A 98 -8.59 18.49 -8.95
N THR A 99 -7.48 18.42 -9.69
CA THR A 99 -6.84 17.15 -10.07
C THR A 99 -6.33 16.42 -8.86
N LEU A 100 -5.56 17.09 -7.99
CA LEU A 100 -5.00 16.50 -6.77
C LEU A 100 -6.11 16.03 -5.81
N LEU A 101 -7.17 16.81 -5.64
CA LEU A 101 -8.34 16.39 -4.84
C LEU A 101 -9.01 15.13 -5.39
N ALA A 102 -9.13 15.01 -6.70
CA ALA A 102 -9.69 13.80 -7.33
C ALA A 102 -8.78 12.60 -7.12
N ASP A 103 -7.46 12.78 -7.25
CA ASP A 103 -6.47 11.74 -6.99
C ASP A 103 -6.53 11.28 -5.52
N HIS A 104 -6.62 12.21 -4.55
CA HIS A 104 -6.78 11.85 -3.14
C HIS A 104 -7.98 10.94 -2.90
N ARG A 105 -9.15 11.25 -3.48
CA ARG A 105 -10.36 10.42 -3.33
C ARG A 105 -10.21 9.04 -3.95
N GLU A 106 -9.54 8.95 -5.10
CA GLU A 106 -9.23 7.66 -5.73
C GLU A 106 -8.29 6.83 -4.87
N LEU A 107 -7.18 7.42 -4.41
CA LEU A 107 -6.16 6.75 -3.60
C LEU A 107 -6.71 6.27 -2.25
N GLU A 108 -7.48 7.12 -1.56
CA GLU A 108 -8.13 6.77 -0.30
C GLU A 108 -9.12 5.61 -0.47
N LYS A 109 -9.86 5.58 -1.58
CA LYS A 109 -10.78 4.49 -1.89
C LYS A 109 -10.03 3.19 -2.19
N LEU A 110 -8.98 3.25 -3.01
CA LEU A 110 -8.16 2.07 -3.31
C LEU A 110 -7.55 1.49 -2.04
N TRP A 111 -7.05 2.36 -1.15
CA TRP A 111 -6.52 1.96 0.14
C TRP A 111 -7.60 1.30 1.02
N ALA A 112 -8.75 1.91 1.17
CA ALA A 112 -9.85 1.39 1.97
C ALA A 112 -10.32 -0.01 1.51
N ASP A 113 -10.29 -0.25 0.19
CA ASP A 113 -10.62 -1.55 -0.39
C ASP A 113 -9.58 -2.65 -0.08
N LEU A 114 -8.29 -2.27 0.02
CA LEU A 114 -7.17 -3.20 0.26
C LEU A 114 -6.91 -3.44 1.76
N GLU A 115 -7.21 -2.47 2.59
CA GLU A 115 -6.90 -2.47 4.02
C GLU A 115 -7.39 -3.73 4.78
N PRO A 116 -8.61 -4.26 4.55
CA PRO A 116 -9.08 -5.47 5.24
C PRO A 116 -8.24 -6.71 4.94
N ALA A 117 -7.79 -6.88 3.69
CA ALA A 117 -6.91 -7.99 3.32
C ALA A 117 -5.50 -7.82 3.91
N LEU A 118 -4.95 -6.61 3.85
CA LEU A 118 -3.66 -6.28 4.46
C LEU A 118 -3.65 -6.50 5.98
N LYS A 119 -4.75 -6.20 6.68
CA LYS A 119 -4.92 -6.51 8.12
C LYS A 119 -4.85 -8.00 8.41
N LYS A 120 -5.34 -8.86 7.52
CA LYS A 120 -5.21 -10.31 7.66
C LYS A 120 -3.77 -10.75 7.42
N VAL A 121 -3.14 -10.28 6.32
CA VAL A 121 -1.73 -10.58 6.01
C VAL A 121 -0.82 -10.17 7.16
N SER A 122 -1.00 -8.99 7.75
CA SER A 122 -0.20 -8.51 8.87
C SER A 122 -0.29 -9.38 10.13
N LYS A 123 -1.36 -10.16 10.27
CA LYS A 123 -1.55 -11.14 11.34
C LYS A 123 -1.12 -12.55 10.98
N GLY A 124 -0.64 -12.78 9.76
CA GLY A 124 -0.31 -14.10 9.24
C GLY A 124 -1.55 -14.98 9.01
N GLN A 125 -2.68 -14.36 8.75
CA GLN A 125 -3.94 -15.05 8.43
C GLN A 125 -4.11 -15.16 6.92
N ASP A 126 -4.86 -16.17 6.49
CA ASP A 126 -5.23 -16.33 5.09
C ASP A 126 -5.99 -15.11 4.58
N ALA A 127 -5.53 -14.55 3.49
CA ALA A 127 -6.12 -13.38 2.85
C ALA A 127 -6.09 -13.53 1.33
N GLN A 128 -7.18 -13.14 0.69
CA GLN A 128 -7.21 -12.92 -0.75
C GLN A 128 -6.92 -11.43 -0.97
N LEU A 129 -5.67 -11.11 -1.30
CA LEU A 129 -5.27 -9.76 -1.67
C LEU A 129 -5.53 -9.56 -3.16
N ASP A 130 -6.27 -8.52 -3.50
CA ASP A 130 -6.48 -8.11 -4.90
C ASP A 130 -5.18 -7.49 -5.44
N ILE A 131 -4.40 -8.33 -6.14
CA ILE A 131 -3.08 -7.94 -6.66
C ILE A 131 -3.20 -6.83 -7.69
N ALA A 132 -4.20 -6.91 -8.58
CA ALA A 132 -4.40 -5.88 -9.62
C ALA A 132 -4.73 -4.51 -9.00
N LYS A 133 -5.56 -4.51 -7.95
CA LYS A 133 -5.88 -3.29 -7.20
C LYS A 133 -4.67 -2.75 -6.42
N LEU A 134 -3.84 -3.62 -5.86
CA LEU A 134 -2.60 -3.22 -5.19
C LEU A 134 -1.61 -2.58 -6.17
N GLU A 135 -1.40 -3.20 -7.33
CA GLU A 135 -0.55 -2.65 -8.39
C GLU A 135 -1.09 -1.30 -8.89
N HIS A 136 -2.40 -1.19 -9.02
CA HIS A 136 -3.05 0.06 -9.39
C HIS A 136 -2.84 1.15 -8.34
N LEU A 137 -3.02 0.85 -7.04
CA LEU A 137 -2.71 1.79 -5.96
C LEU A 137 -1.26 2.28 -6.01
N VAL A 138 -0.30 1.36 -6.13
CA VAL A 138 1.14 1.71 -6.20
C VAL A 138 1.41 2.63 -7.37
N LYS A 139 0.90 2.29 -8.56
CA LYS A 139 1.07 3.10 -9.77
C LYS A 139 0.47 4.50 -9.58
N ARG A 140 -0.80 4.58 -9.17
CA ARG A 140 -1.51 5.86 -9.03
C ARG A 140 -0.90 6.75 -7.95
N TYR A 141 -0.47 6.17 -6.84
CA TYR A 141 0.19 6.95 -5.78
C TYR A 141 1.55 7.50 -6.24
N THR A 142 2.31 6.71 -7.00
CA THR A 142 3.58 7.17 -7.59
C THR A 142 3.35 8.32 -8.58
N GLU A 143 2.39 8.18 -9.48
CA GLU A 143 2.02 9.22 -10.47
C GLU A 143 1.55 10.51 -9.79
N HIS A 144 0.73 10.40 -8.74
CA HIS A 144 0.26 11.51 -7.95
C HIS A 144 1.43 12.26 -7.30
N ALA A 145 2.28 11.56 -6.53
CA ALA A 145 3.42 12.17 -5.85
C ALA A 145 4.43 12.80 -6.85
N GLU A 146 4.70 12.13 -7.98
CA GLU A 146 5.57 12.69 -9.02
C GLU A 146 4.98 13.96 -9.67
N SER A 147 3.66 14.00 -9.88
CA SER A 147 2.98 15.15 -10.45
C SER A 147 3.00 16.34 -9.49
N GLU A 148 2.80 16.07 -8.23
CA GLU A 148 2.85 17.07 -7.18
C GLU A 148 4.26 17.65 -7.04
N GLU A 149 5.27 16.83 -6.87
CA GLU A 149 6.67 17.25 -6.72
C GLU A 149 7.21 18.01 -7.94
N ARG A 150 6.83 17.62 -9.14
CA ARG A 150 7.39 18.20 -10.36
C ARG A 150 6.62 19.41 -10.88
N LEU A 151 5.32 19.51 -10.60
CA LEU A 151 4.46 20.49 -11.24
C LEU A 151 3.76 21.39 -10.23
N PHE A 152 3.10 20.86 -9.21
CA PHE A 152 2.34 21.65 -8.29
C PHE A 152 3.21 22.36 -7.24
N LEU A 153 4.13 21.66 -6.57
CA LEU A 153 4.97 22.25 -5.53
C LEU A 153 5.88 23.38 -6.05
N PRO A 154 6.53 23.29 -7.24
CA PRO A 154 7.27 24.41 -7.80
C PRO A 154 6.39 25.63 -8.14
N LEU A 155 5.15 25.39 -8.60
CA LEU A 155 4.17 26.45 -8.82
C LEU A 155 3.75 27.10 -7.50
N ALA A 156 3.47 26.31 -6.49
CA ALA A 156 3.13 26.75 -5.14
C ALA A 156 4.26 27.58 -4.51
N GLU A 157 5.50 27.11 -4.61
CA GLU A 157 6.68 27.82 -4.13
C GLU A 157 6.84 29.19 -4.81
N LYS A 158 6.68 29.25 -6.13
CA LYS A 158 6.72 30.50 -6.89
C LYS A 158 5.65 31.48 -6.44
N ILE A 159 4.43 31.01 -6.19
CA ILE A 159 3.28 31.85 -5.80
C ILE A 159 3.43 32.35 -4.37
N LEU A 160 3.67 31.42 -3.43
CA LEU A 160 3.78 31.72 -1.99
C LEU A 160 5.06 32.50 -1.66
N GLY A 161 6.14 32.27 -2.40
CA GLY A 161 7.42 32.96 -2.24
C GLY A 161 7.38 34.48 -2.50
N ARG A 162 6.31 34.98 -3.12
CA ARG A 162 6.10 36.44 -3.28
C ARG A 162 5.81 37.14 -1.95
N ASN A 163 5.37 36.39 -0.93
CA ASN A 163 5.10 36.92 0.38
C ASN A 163 5.79 36.04 1.45
N SER A 164 6.88 36.55 2.00
CA SER A 164 7.69 35.85 2.99
C SER A 164 6.92 35.44 4.26
N ASN A 165 5.89 36.18 4.62
CA ASN A 165 5.05 35.86 5.77
C ASN A 165 4.17 34.64 5.52
N HIS A 166 3.69 34.41 4.29
CA HIS A 166 2.91 33.22 3.93
C HIS A 166 3.77 31.94 3.94
N MET A 167 5.00 32.01 3.39
CA MET A 167 5.94 30.89 3.44
C MET A 167 6.34 30.52 4.87
N ALA A 168 6.58 31.50 5.74
CA ALA A 168 6.92 31.25 7.13
C ALA A 168 5.75 30.62 7.91
N ALA A 169 4.53 31.07 7.68
CA ALA A 169 3.34 30.52 8.32
C ALA A 169 3.08 29.06 7.88
N LEU A 170 3.21 28.78 6.57
CA LEU A 170 3.06 27.43 6.03
C LEU A 170 4.18 26.50 6.50
N GLY A 171 5.44 26.95 6.51
CA GLY A 171 6.58 26.18 6.98
C GLY A 171 6.46 25.75 8.44
N LEU A 172 5.86 26.60 9.29
CA LEU A 172 5.57 26.24 10.69
C LEU A 172 4.44 25.21 10.80
N SER A 173 3.43 25.25 9.92
CA SER A 173 2.29 24.33 10.02
C SER A 173 2.58 22.96 9.41
N LEU A 174 3.22 22.90 8.26
CA LEU A 174 3.49 21.65 7.53
C LEU A 174 4.73 20.88 8.04
N HIS A 175 5.80 21.60 8.43
CA HIS A 175 7.09 20.97 8.75
C HIS A 175 7.19 20.42 10.18
N MET A 176 6.38 20.91 11.10
CA MET A 176 6.45 20.51 12.51
C MET A 176 5.77 19.17 12.80
N ARG A 177 4.96 18.63 11.89
CA ARG A 177 4.10 17.47 12.18
C ARG A 177 4.56 16.16 11.54
N HIS A 178 5.29 16.19 10.43
CA HIS A 178 5.59 14.98 9.66
C HIS A 178 7.04 14.88 9.15
N VAL A 179 7.99 14.80 10.06
CA VAL A 179 9.27 14.16 9.72
C VAL A 179 9.13 12.67 10.08
N PRO A 180 8.84 11.77 9.14
CA PRO A 180 8.96 10.35 9.42
C PRO A 180 10.42 10.12 9.79
N ARG A 181 10.69 9.64 11.00
CA ARG A 181 11.99 9.04 11.30
C ARG A 181 12.06 7.77 10.46
N PHE A 182 12.54 7.88 9.23
CA PHE A 182 13.00 6.73 8.49
C PHE A 182 14.17 6.14 9.25
N LEU A 183 13.90 5.15 10.07
CA LEU A 183 14.92 4.25 10.56
C LEU A 183 15.37 3.45 9.33
N SER A 184 16.43 3.93 8.68
CA SER A 184 17.20 3.20 7.71
C SER A 184 17.86 2.02 8.42
N HIS A 185 17.19 0.88 8.43
CA HIS A 185 17.80 -0.41 8.69
C HIS A 185 17.22 -1.39 7.69
N ILE A 186 17.90 -1.45 6.55
CA ILE A 186 17.92 -2.62 5.65
C ILE A 186 19.08 -3.50 6.13
#